data_19f8ef9208ee405c5baa66f8ac8cf22f
#
_entry.id   19f8ef9208ee405c5baa66f8ac8cf22f
#
_cell.length_a   1.000
_cell.length_b   1.000
_cell.length_c   1.000
_cell.angle_alpha   90.00
_cell.angle_beta   90.00
_cell.angle_gamma   90.00
#
_symmetry.space_group_name_H-M   'P 1'
#
loop_
_entity.id
_entity.type
_entity.pdbx_description
1 polymer ?
#
loop_
_entity_poly.entity_id
_entity_poly.type
_entity_poly.pdbx_seq_one_letter_code
_entity_poly.pdbx_strand_id
1 'polypeptide(L)'
;MSVHKHDDLPAGGHCARACCLRAEGLGVTAGDQVILHDVDFHLHCGEITALIGPNGAGKSTLFRTILGQLPYAGTIDFQQAGGRRTRPLIGYVPQSPSFDRGDPVSVLDLFVSAIDAWPVFLPAPKKVRARVAACLERVHAESLIDKRIGSLSGGELQRVLLAMALEPVPHILILDEPLSGVDIEGEKQLLDMLDEVRRFYDLSILLSTHDFATLEEYADKVILLQSGVLKAGTPAEVLSSDEFKSVFHLDLRKGAGA
;
A
#
# COMPACT_ATOMS: atom_id res chain seq x y z
N MET A 1 -17.85 -5.00 21.34
CA MET A 1 -16.71 -4.43 20.62
C MET A 1 -17.22 -3.19 19.90
N SER A 2 -16.73 -2.02 20.26
CA SER A 2 -17.32 -0.74 19.89
C SER A 2 -16.79 -0.31 18.51
N VAL A 3 -17.70 -0.22 17.54
CA VAL A 3 -17.42 0.38 16.22
C VAL A 3 -17.26 1.89 16.44
N HIS A 4 -16.05 2.40 16.28
CA HIS A 4 -15.79 3.84 16.37
C HIS A 4 -16.06 4.50 15.03
N LYS A 5 -17.11 5.36 14.99
CA LYS A 5 -17.32 6.31 13.89
C LYS A 5 -16.22 7.38 13.91
N HIS A 6 -15.62 7.61 12.76
CA HIS A 6 -14.70 8.72 12.54
C HIS A 6 -15.51 10.04 12.47
N ASP A 7 -15.29 10.92 13.43
CA ASP A 7 -15.70 12.31 13.33
C ASP A 7 -14.58 13.11 12.64
N ASP A 8 -14.97 13.93 11.68
CA ASP A 8 -14.11 14.86 10.97
C ASP A 8 -13.35 15.75 11.95
N LEU A 9 -12.02 15.63 11.98
CA LEU A 9 -11.16 16.51 12.75
C LEU A 9 -10.82 17.75 11.92
N PRO A 10 -10.97 18.97 12.48
CA PRO A 10 -10.58 20.20 11.81
C PRO A 10 -9.08 20.23 11.57
N ALA A 11 -8.66 20.95 10.53
CA ALA A 11 -7.25 21.16 10.20
C ALA A 11 -6.49 21.63 11.45
N GLY A 12 -5.55 20.79 11.94
CA GLY A 12 -4.77 21.04 13.16
C GLY A 12 -5.06 20.09 14.33
N GLY A 13 -6.05 19.19 14.23
CA GLY A 13 -6.35 18.19 15.25
C GLY A 13 -5.32 17.07 15.28
N HIS A 14 -4.74 16.77 16.44
CA HIS A 14 -3.93 15.58 16.62
C HIS A 14 -4.80 14.33 16.53
N CYS A 15 -4.39 13.38 15.70
CA CYS A 15 -5.02 12.07 15.64
C CYS A 15 -4.92 11.39 17.02
N ALA A 16 -6.06 11.07 17.64
CA ALA A 16 -6.09 10.46 18.97
C ALA A 16 -5.71 8.97 18.95
N ARG A 17 -5.42 8.40 17.76
CA ARG A 17 -5.11 6.99 17.54
C ARG A 17 -3.64 6.75 17.22
N ALA A 18 -3.15 5.58 17.56
CA ALA A 18 -1.80 5.11 17.26
C ALA A 18 -1.60 4.99 15.75
N CYS A 19 -0.55 5.52 15.19
CA CYS A 19 -0.16 5.46 13.78
C CYS A 19 -0.92 6.39 12.84
N CYS A 20 -0.46 7.59 12.82
CA CYS A 20 -0.79 8.56 11.79
C CYS A 20 0.51 8.94 11.08
N LEU A 21 0.46 9.08 9.77
CA LEU A 21 1.52 9.69 9.00
C LEU A 21 1.02 11.04 8.50
N ARG A 22 1.78 12.09 8.76
CA ARG A 22 1.54 13.44 8.24
C ARG A 22 2.74 13.88 7.42
N ALA A 23 2.50 14.19 6.18
CA ALA A 23 3.48 14.76 5.27
C ALA A 23 3.16 16.23 5.03
N GLU A 24 4.16 17.11 5.13
CA GLU A 24 4.02 18.55 4.92
C GLU A 24 5.15 19.08 4.05
N GLY A 25 4.78 19.73 2.94
CA GLY A 25 5.69 20.37 2.01
C GLY A 25 6.71 19.41 1.40
N LEU A 26 6.34 18.13 1.17
CA LEU A 26 7.31 17.18 0.64
C LEU A 26 7.72 17.55 -0.79
N GLY A 27 9.03 17.68 -0.98
CA GLY A 27 9.65 17.87 -2.28
C GLY A 27 10.73 16.82 -2.53
N VAL A 28 10.77 16.26 -3.74
CA VAL A 28 11.79 15.32 -4.19
C VAL A 28 12.32 15.72 -5.54
N THR A 29 13.65 15.77 -5.67
CA THR A 29 14.35 16.06 -6.92
C THR A 29 15.26 14.89 -7.30
N ALA A 30 15.38 14.62 -8.58
CA ALA A 30 16.36 13.68 -9.14
C ALA A 30 17.23 14.43 -10.16
N GLY A 31 18.44 14.77 -9.78
CA GLY A 31 19.27 15.72 -10.52
C GLY A 31 18.58 17.08 -10.57
N ASP A 32 18.39 17.62 -11.79
CA ASP A 32 17.72 18.91 -12.02
C ASP A 32 16.19 18.78 -12.18
N GLN A 33 15.65 17.57 -12.16
CA GLN A 33 14.22 17.34 -12.34
C GLN A 33 13.49 17.29 -11.00
N VAL A 34 12.49 18.16 -10.81
CA VAL A 34 11.55 18.10 -9.69
C VAL A 34 10.53 16.99 -9.99
N ILE A 35 10.47 15.97 -9.11
CA ILE A 35 9.51 14.85 -9.23
C ILE A 35 8.30 15.11 -8.36
N LEU A 36 8.53 15.58 -7.13
CA LEU A 36 7.46 15.94 -6.19
C LEU A 36 7.72 17.35 -5.66
N HIS A 37 6.66 18.14 -5.51
CA HIS A 37 6.70 19.48 -4.90
C HIS A 37 5.45 19.70 -4.04
N ASP A 38 5.64 20.31 -2.89
CA ASP A 38 4.55 20.74 -1.98
C ASP A 38 3.50 19.66 -1.73
N VAL A 39 3.96 18.43 -1.47
CA VAL A 39 3.06 17.30 -1.22
C VAL A 39 2.65 17.30 0.25
N ASP A 40 1.37 17.59 0.48
CA ASP A 40 0.74 17.58 1.79
C ASP A 40 -0.35 16.51 1.85
N PHE A 41 -0.26 15.61 2.81
CA PHE A 41 -1.31 14.62 3.05
C PHE A 41 -1.21 14.00 4.44
N HIS A 42 -2.28 13.29 4.80
CA HIS A 42 -2.41 12.66 6.10
C HIS A 42 -3.02 11.26 5.96
N LEU A 43 -2.37 10.26 6.58
CA LEU A 43 -2.90 8.91 6.72
C LEU A 43 -3.45 8.71 8.13
N HIS A 44 -4.66 8.21 8.24
CA HIS A 44 -5.26 7.86 9.52
C HIS A 44 -5.14 6.36 9.80
N CYS A 45 -5.14 6.02 11.09
CA CYS A 45 -5.09 4.63 11.51
C CYS A 45 -6.36 3.87 11.12
N GLY A 46 -6.19 2.64 10.69
CA GLY A 46 -7.30 1.77 10.31
C GLY A 46 -8.02 2.18 9.02
N GLU A 47 -7.46 3.13 8.22
CA GLU A 47 -8.03 3.56 6.95
C GLU A 47 -7.25 3.00 5.76
N ILE A 48 -7.96 2.73 4.66
CA ILE A 48 -7.39 2.50 3.34
C ILE A 48 -7.37 3.82 2.59
N THR A 49 -6.18 4.34 2.30
CA THR A 49 -5.99 5.51 1.46
C THR A 49 -5.46 5.07 0.10
N ALA A 50 -6.19 5.40 -0.96
CA ALA A 50 -5.77 5.13 -2.33
C ALA A 50 -5.02 6.33 -2.91
N LEU A 51 -3.83 6.08 -3.48
CA LEU A 51 -3.03 7.05 -4.21
C LEU A 51 -3.22 6.83 -5.71
N ILE A 52 -3.88 7.76 -6.38
CA ILE A 52 -4.15 7.70 -7.80
C ILE A 52 -3.40 8.81 -8.55
N GLY A 53 -3.17 8.61 -9.82
CA GLY A 53 -2.49 9.57 -10.68
C GLY A 53 -1.92 8.89 -11.93
N PRO A 54 -1.61 9.64 -12.98
CA PRO A 54 -1.06 9.10 -14.22
C PRO A 54 0.32 8.45 -14.00
N ASN A 55 0.78 7.73 -15.01
CA ASN A 55 2.15 7.22 -15.03
C ASN A 55 3.13 8.40 -14.98
N GLY A 56 4.15 8.30 -14.13
CA GLY A 56 5.09 9.38 -13.89
C GLY A 56 4.62 10.47 -12.93
N ALA A 57 3.43 10.36 -12.33
CA ALA A 57 2.91 11.32 -11.35
C ALA A 57 3.73 11.42 -10.04
N GLY A 58 4.65 10.47 -9.81
CA GLY A 58 5.47 10.44 -8.60
C GLY A 58 5.00 9.46 -7.51
N LYS A 59 4.01 8.58 -7.79
CA LYS A 59 3.46 7.63 -6.80
C LYS A 59 4.54 6.77 -6.14
N SER A 60 5.31 6.02 -6.92
CA SER A 60 6.39 5.18 -6.39
C SER A 60 7.52 5.99 -5.76
N THR A 61 7.75 7.23 -6.24
CA THR A 61 8.69 8.17 -5.62
C THR A 61 8.22 8.55 -4.23
N LEU A 62 6.93 8.88 -4.07
CA LEU A 62 6.33 9.18 -2.77
C LEU A 62 6.46 7.99 -1.80
N PHE A 63 6.17 6.76 -2.26
CA PHE A 63 6.34 5.56 -1.44
C PHE A 63 7.78 5.37 -1.00
N ARG A 64 8.75 5.49 -1.90
CA ARG A 64 10.17 5.39 -1.57
C ARG A 64 10.64 6.50 -0.62
N THR A 65 10.04 7.68 -0.70
CA THR A 65 10.30 8.79 0.23
C THR A 65 9.79 8.46 1.64
N ILE A 66 8.55 7.96 1.76
CA ILE A 66 7.98 7.51 3.05
C ILE A 66 8.83 6.39 3.66
N LEU A 67 9.31 5.46 2.82
CA LEU A 67 10.21 4.37 3.23
C LEU A 67 11.61 4.89 3.65
N GLY A 68 11.92 6.18 3.40
CA GLY A 68 13.22 6.77 3.70
C GLY A 68 14.33 6.32 2.76
N GLN A 69 13.99 5.89 1.55
CA GLN A 69 14.93 5.46 0.52
C GLN A 69 15.42 6.61 -0.35
N LEU A 70 14.74 7.76 -0.31
CA LEU A 70 15.08 8.95 -1.09
C LEU A 70 15.24 10.16 -0.17
N PRO A 71 16.18 11.07 -0.47
CA PRO A 71 16.25 12.37 0.20
C PRO A 71 15.05 13.23 -0.22
N TYR A 72 14.56 14.05 0.71
CA TYR A 72 13.40 14.91 0.48
C TYR A 72 13.53 16.22 1.25
N ALA A 73 12.84 17.26 0.79
CA ALA A 73 12.55 18.48 1.53
C ALA A 73 11.18 18.34 2.22
N GLY A 74 10.91 19.19 3.20
CA GLY A 74 9.66 19.10 3.98
C GLY A 74 9.76 18.18 5.20
N THR A 75 8.63 17.73 5.72
CA THR A 75 8.56 16.88 6.91
C THR A 75 7.67 15.67 6.73
N ILE A 76 8.06 14.56 7.34
CA ILE A 76 7.22 13.37 7.53
C ILE A 76 7.19 13.09 9.03
N ASP A 77 6.05 13.35 9.65
CA ASP A 77 5.82 13.08 11.06
C ASP A 77 4.97 11.82 11.22
N PHE A 78 5.40 10.97 12.17
CA PHE A 78 4.67 9.79 12.57
C PHE A 78 4.16 10.01 14.00
N GLN A 79 2.85 9.95 14.18
CA GLN A 79 2.24 10.08 15.50
C GLN A 79 1.69 8.73 15.95
N GLN A 80 2.18 8.26 17.10
CA GLN A 80 1.63 7.09 17.77
C GLN A 80 0.72 7.51 18.94
N ALA A 81 -0.23 6.65 19.32
CA ALA A 81 -0.99 6.85 20.55
C ALA A 81 -0.06 7.06 21.73
N GLY A 82 -0.31 8.14 22.50
CA GLY A 82 0.54 8.53 23.63
C GLY A 82 1.65 9.53 23.31
N GLY A 83 1.67 10.11 22.08
CA GLY A 83 2.57 11.25 21.76
C GLY A 83 4.04 10.87 21.56
N ARG A 84 4.40 9.60 21.52
CA ARG A 84 5.77 9.17 21.18
C ARG A 84 6.00 9.30 19.69
N ARG A 85 6.97 10.08 19.30
CA ARG A 85 7.50 10.19 17.92
C ARG A 85 8.51 9.06 17.69
N THR A 86 8.03 7.89 17.35
CA THR A 86 8.89 6.79 16.90
C THR A 86 8.51 6.42 15.48
N ARG A 87 9.52 6.16 14.66
CA ARG A 87 9.26 5.70 13.28
C ARG A 87 8.45 4.40 13.34
N PRO A 88 7.28 4.33 12.69
CA PRO A 88 6.47 3.11 12.68
C PRO A 88 7.17 2.03 11.87
N LEU A 89 6.81 0.79 12.15
CA LEU A 89 7.14 -0.30 11.26
C LEU A 89 6.26 -0.19 10.01
N ILE A 90 6.88 -0.19 8.84
CA ILE A 90 6.21 -0.06 7.54
C ILE A 90 6.44 -1.36 6.77
N GLY A 91 5.35 -2.02 6.38
CA GLY A 91 5.36 -3.10 5.41
C GLY A 91 5.28 -2.52 3.99
N TYR A 92 5.99 -3.12 3.04
CA TYR A 92 5.97 -2.66 1.66
C TYR A 92 5.88 -3.81 0.68
N VAL A 93 4.92 -3.73 -0.24
CA VAL A 93 4.80 -4.62 -1.40
C VAL A 93 5.05 -3.80 -2.67
N PRO A 94 6.14 -4.08 -3.41
CA PRO A 94 6.47 -3.36 -4.64
C PRO A 94 5.62 -3.82 -5.82
N GLN A 95 5.50 -2.99 -6.83
CA GLN A 95 4.65 -3.16 -8.03
C GLN A 95 5.00 -4.41 -8.84
N SER A 96 6.01 -5.01 -8.90
CA SER A 96 6.34 -6.22 -9.69
C SER A 96 7.72 -6.73 -9.29
N PRO A 97 7.81 -7.48 -8.22
CA PRO A 97 9.06 -8.19 -7.97
C PRO A 97 9.25 -9.21 -9.10
N SER A 98 10.32 -9.04 -9.85
CA SER A 98 10.67 -9.97 -10.93
C SER A 98 11.29 -11.23 -10.32
N PHE A 99 10.53 -12.32 -10.35
CA PHE A 99 11.07 -13.65 -10.10
C PHE A 99 11.22 -14.39 -11.44
N ASP A 100 12.35 -15.04 -11.63
CA ASP A 100 12.53 -15.89 -12.80
C ASP A 100 11.66 -17.14 -12.64
N ARG A 101 10.91 -17.51 -13.69
CA ARG A 101 10.12 -18.76 -13.71
C ARG A 101 10.99 -20.00 -13.53
N GLY A 102 12.27 -19.91 -13.81
CA GLY A 102 13.26 -20.99 -13.64
C GLY A 102 13.82 -21.10 -12.23
N ASP A 103 13.61 -20.13 -11.37
CA ASP A 103 14.17 -20.14 -10.03
C ASP A 103 13.64 -21.30 -9.20
N PRO A 104 14.53 -22.10 -8.59
CA PRO A 104 14.15 -23.24 -7.76
C PRO A 104 13.65 -22.83 -6.36
N VAL A 105 13.53 -21.53 -6.09
CA VAL A 105 13.17 -20.96 -4.78
C VAL A 105 11.72 -21.24 -4.45
N SER A 106 11.46 -21.89 -3.32
CA SER A 106 10.11 -22.08 -2.79
C SER A 106 9.63 -20.84 -1.99
N VAL A 107 8.34 -20.75 -1.73
CA VAL A 107 7.77 -19.75 -0.82
C VAL A 107 8.42 -19.85 0.56
N LEU A 108 8.60 -21.07 1.08
CA LEU A 108 9.30 -21.28 2.36
C LEU A 108 10.74 -20.70 2.33
N ASP A 109 11.50 -20.96 1.26
CA ASP A 109 12.88 -20.45 1.15
C ASP A 109 12.92 -18.94 1.11
N LEU A 110 11.96 -18.31 0.40
CA LEU A 110 11.82 -16.85 0.36
C LEU A 110 11.60 -16.27 1.76
N PHE A 111 10.66 -16.84 2.52
CA PHE A 111 10.40 -16.39 3.89
C PHE A 111 11.59 -16.60 4.81
N VAL A 112 12.25 -17.77 4.73
CA VAL A 112 13.41 -18.08 5.55
C VAL A 112 14.53 -17.07 5.28
N SER A 113 14.77 -16.71 4.03
CA SER A 113 15.79 -15.71 3.69
C SER A 113 15.49 -14.31 4.19
N ALA A 114 14.20 -13.96 4.33
CA ALA A 114 13.76 -12.62 4.72
C ALA A 114 13.60 -12.44 6.23
N ILE A 115 13.11 -13.46 6.95
CA ILE A 115 12.72 -13.34 8.36
C ILE A 115 13.60 -14.12 9.35
N ASP A 116 14.43 -15.00 8.86
CA ASP A 116 15.31 -15.82 9.71
C ASP A 116 16.71 -15.91 9.09
N ALA A 117 17.74 -15.90 9.91
CA ALA A 117 19.13 -16.06 9.45
C ALA A 117 19.49 -17.55 9.16
N TRP A 118 18.49 -18.41 8.96
CA TRP A 118 18.70 -19.81 8.69
C TRP A 118 19.21 -20.02 7.25
N PRO A 119 20.23 -20.85 7.04
CA PRO A 119 20.72 -21.12 5.70
C PRO A 119 19.70 -21.87 4.84
N VAL A 120 19.27 -21.28 3.72
CA VAL A 120 18.22 -21.83 2.83
C VAL A 120 18.59 -23.18 2.17
N PHE A 121 19.89 -23.55 2.14
CA PHE A 121 20.34 -24.86 1.64
C PHE A 121 20.18 -26.00 2.67
N LEU A 122 19.78 -25.68 3.90
CA LEU A 122 19.44 -26.67 4.93
C LEU A 122 17.92 -26.75 5.11
N PRO A 123 17.38 -27.93 5.43
CA PRO A 123 15.95 -28.05 5.72
C PRO A 123 15.53 -27.10 6.84
N ALA A 124 14.48 -26.32 6.59
CA ALA A 124 13.98 -25.36 7.57
C ALA A 124 13.51 -26.09 8.86
N PRO A 125 13.92 -25.62 10.04
CA PRO A 125 13.46 -26.17 11.30
C PRO A 125 11.93 -26.13 11.39
N LYS A 126 11.33 -27.12 12.06
CA LYS A 126 9.87 -27.19 12.25
C LYS A 126 9.27 -25.89 12.81
N LYS A 127 9.99 -25.22 13.72
CA LYS A 127 9.58 -23.93 14.31
C LYS A 127 9.51 -22.81 13.26
N VAL A 128 10.50 -22.73 12.38
CA VAL A 128 10.56 -21.72 11.29
C VAL A 128 9.43 -21.98 10.30
N ARG A 129 9.27 -23.24 9.87
CA ARG A 129 8.17 -23.62 8.97
C ARG A 129 6.79 -23.30 9.57
N ALA A 130 6.57 -23.58 10.86
CA ALA A 130 5.33 -23.23 11.54
C ALA A 130 5.08 -21.72 11.58
N ARG A 131 6.13 -20.89 11.78
CA ARG A 131 6.04 -19.44 11.71
C ARG A 131 5.64 -18.96 10.30
N VAL A 132 6.28 -19.49 9.26
CA VAL A 132 5.94 -19.16 7.87
C VAL A 132 4.50 -19.58 7.56
N ALA A 133 4.07 -20.76 7.96
CA ALA A 133 2.68 -21.21 7.79
C ALA A 133 1.68 -20.24 8.44
N ALA A 134 1.95 -19.79 9.67
CA ALA A 134 1.11 -18.79 10.35
C ALA A 134 1.11 -17.41 9.65
N CYS A 135 2.21 -17.00 9.01
CA CYS A 135 2.22 -15.79 8.19
C CYS A 135 1.32 -15.94 6.96
N LEU A 136 1.40 -17.07 6.26
CA LEU A 136 0.61 -17.37 5.06
C LEU A 136 -0.89 -17.55 5.39
N GLU A 137 -1.22 -18.09 6.56
CA GLU A 137 -2.61 -18.24 7.02
C GLU A 137 -3.34 -16.90 7.12
N ARG A 138 -2.64 -15.81 7.51
CA ARG A 138 -3.21 -14.44 7.59
C ARG A 138 -3.79 -13.95 6.26
N VAL A 139 -3.35 -14.52 5.16
CA VAL A 139 -3.69 -14.10 3.79
C VAL A 139 -4.27 -15.27 2.97
N HIS A 140 -4.72 -16.34 3.63
CA HIS A 140 -5.28 -17.54 3.01
C HIS A 140 -4.37 -18.17 1.95
N ALA A 141 -3.06 -18.24 2.23
CA ALA A 141 -2.03 -18.72 1.31
C ALA A 141 -1.19 -19.89 1.87
N GLU A 142 -1.64 -20.56 2.94
CA GLU A 142 -0.90 -21.64 3.62
C GLU A 142 -0.57 -22.82 2.71
N SER A 143 -1.45 -23.09 1.74
CA SER A 143 -1.23 -24.16 0.74
C SER A 143 -0.07 -23.88 -0.23
N LEU A 144 0.43 -22.65 -0.26
CA LEU A 144 1.50 -22.21 -1.17
C LEU A 144 2.90 -22.43 -0.60
N ILE A 145 3.05 -22.79 0.67
CA ILE A 145 4.33 -22.83 1.38
C ILE A 145 5.43 -23.62 0.67
N ASP A 146 5.09 -24.71 -0.01
CA ASP A 146 6.04 -25.56 -0.73
C ASP A 146 6.06 -25.31 -2.24
N LYS A 147 5.22 -24.39 -2.75
CA LYS A 147 5.23 -24.04 -4.17
C LYS A 147 6.48 -23.24 -4.53
N ARG A 148 6.95 -23.42 -5.76
CA ARG A 148 7.99 -22.57 -6.34
C ARG A 148 7.41 -21.21 -6.69
N ILE A 149 8.13 -20.13 -6.38
CA ILE A 149 7.67 -18.75 -6.62
C ILE A 149 7.36 -18.52 -8.09
N GLY A 150 8.23 -19.01 -8.99
CA GLY A 150 8.03 -18.88 -10.44
C GLY A 150 6.81 -19.64 -11.01
N SER A 151 6.16 -20.50 -10.22
CA SER A 151 4.95 -21.24 -10.61
C SER A 151 3.66 -20.63 -10.07
N LEU A 152 3.75 -19.57 -9.25
CA LEU A 152 2.59 -18.91 -8.67
C LEU A 152 1.84 -18.08 -9.73
N SER A 153 0.51 -18.05 -9.64
CA SER A 153 -0.29 -17.05 -10.34
C SER A 153 -0.04 -15.64 -9.78
N GLY A 154 -0.44 -14.59 -10.50
CA GLY A 154 -0.30 -13.21 -10.04
C GLY A 154 -0.92 -13.00 -8.66
N GLY A 155 -2.16 -13.45 -8.45
CA GLY A 155 -2.84 -13.33 -7.15
C GLY A 155 -2.21 -14.18 -6.04
N GLU A 156 -1.70 -15.38 -6.35
CA GLU A 156 -0.96 -16.20 -5.37
C GLU A 156 0.33 -15.51 -4.95
N LEU A 157 1.07 -14.95 -5.90
CA LEU A 157 2.31 -14.21 -5.62
C LEU A 157 2.02 -12.97 -4.76
N GLN A 158 0.97 -12.20 -5.09
CA GLN A 158 0.59 -11.02 -4.31
C GLN A 158 0.24 -11.39 -2.86
N ARG A 159 -0.50 -12.48 -2.63
CA ARG A 159 -0.78 -12.97 -1.26
C ARG A 159 0.49 -13.35 -0.52
N VAL A 160 1.44 -14.02 -1.17
CA VAL A 160 2.73 -14.36 -0.56
C VAL A 160 3.53 -13.13 -0.18
N LEU A 161 3.61 -12.12 -1.07
CA LEU A 161 4.31 -10.86 -0.80
C LEU A 161 3.63 -10.07 0.32
N LEU A 162 2.30 -10.08 0.36
CA LEU A 162 1.54 -9.44 1.43
C LEU A 162 1.80 -10.13 2.77
N ALA A 163 1.81 -11.48 2.82
CA ALA A 163 2.17 -12.21 4.03
C ALA A 163 3.56 -11.84 4.55
N MET A 164 4.53 -11.64 3.64
CA MET A 164 5.87 -11.18 4.01
C MET A 164 5.87 -9.75 4.56
N ALA A 165 5.13 -8.84 3.92
CA ALA A 165 5.03 -7.45 4.36
C ALA A 165 4.29 -7.29 5.70
N LEU A 166 3.50 -8.30 6.10
CA LEU A 166 2.83 -8.40 7.39
C LEU A 166 3.66 -9.08 8.48
N GLU A 167 4.91 -9.41 8.23
CA GLU A 167 5.78 -10.06 9.22
C GLU A 167 7.09 -9.30 9.45
N PRO A 168 7.28 -8.70 10.62
CA PRO A 168 6.30 -8.56 11.71
C PRO A 168 5.16 -7.61 11.33
N VAL A 169 3.99 -7.74 11.98
CA VAL A 169 2.82 -6.92 11.68
C VAL A 169 3.18 -5.43 11.73
N PRO A 170 3.07 -4.71 10.61
CA PRO A 170 3.44 -3.31 10.54
C PRO A 170 2.35 -2.39 11.12
N HIS A 171 2.65 -1.12 11.24
CA HIS A 171 1.67 -0.08 11.57
C HIS A 171 1.07 0.55 10.29
N ILE A 172 1.88 0.63 9.25
CA ILE A 172 1.50 1.14 7.94
C ILE A 172 1.89 0.09 6.90
N LEU A 173 0.96 -0.24 6.01
CA LEU A 173 1.21 -1.11 4.87
C LEU A 173 1.13 -0.29 3.59
N ILE A 174 2.22 -0.29 2.81
CA ILE A 174 2.29 0.39 1.51
C ILE A 174 2.26 -0.66 0.42
N LEU A 175 1.34 -0.50 -0.54
CA LEU A 175 1.13 -1.42 -1.65
C LEU A 175 1.23 -0.64 -2.97
N ASP A 176 2.26 -0.94 -3.76
CA ASP A 176 2.46 -0.28 -5.06
C ASP A 176 1.83 -1.12 -6.17
N GLU A 177 0.66 -0.71 -6.65
CA GLU A 177 -0.15 -1.39 -7.67
C GLU A 177 -0.39 -2.88 -7.38
N PRO A 178 -0.95 -3.26 -6.21
CA PRO A 178 -1.06 -4.65 -5.77
C PRO A 178 -2.00 -5.49 -6.63
N LEU A 179 -2.86 -4.87 -7.43
CA LEU A 179 -3.83 -5.55 -8.30
C LEU A 179 -3.26 -5.83 -9.70
N SER A 180 -2.06 -5.32 -10.02
CA SER A 180 -1.46 -5.48 -11.35
C SER A 180 -1.17 -6.95 -11.66
N GLY A 181 -1.75 -7.45 -12.76
CA GLY A 181 -1.55 -8.84 -13.20
C GLY A 181 -2.41 -9.87 -12.46
N VAL A 182 -3.40 -9.41 -11.70
CA VAL A 182 -4.43 -10.25 -11.06
C VAL A 182 -5.69 -10.20 -11.93
N ASP A 183 -6.45 -11.26 -12.01
CA ASP A 183 -7.74 -11.27 -12.69
C ASP A 183 -8.84 -10.64 -11.82
N ILE A 184 -9.98 -10.28 -12.40
CA ILE A 184 -11.06 -9.52 -11.73
C ILE A 184 -11.55 -10.23 -10.45
N GLU A 185 -11.65 -11.56 -10.46
CA GLU A 185 -12.09 -12.31 -9.28
C GLU A 185 -11.03 -12.30 -8.20
N GLY A 186 -9.76 -12.44 -8.58
CA GLY A 186 -8.62 -12.36 -7.68
C GLY A 186 -8.41 -10.95 -7.10
N GLU A 187 -8.69 -9.89 -7.88
CA GLU A 187 -8.65 -8.50 -7.39
C GLU A 187 -9.63 -8.30 -6.24
N LYS A 188 -10.87 -8.73 -6.43
CA LYS A 188 -11.88 -8.65 -5.36
C LYS A 188 -11.47 -9.42 -4.12
N GLN A 189 -11.02 -10.67 -4.29
CA GLN A 189 -10.54 -11.50 -3.17
C GLN A 189 -9.37 -10.84 -2.43
N LEU A 190 -8.45 -10.18 -3.15
CA LEU A 190 -7.31 -9.48 -2.56
C LEU A 190 -7.77 -8.25 -1.76
N LEU A 191 -8.71 -7.47 -2.29
CA LEU A 191 -9.25 -6.29 -1.60
C LEU A 191 -10.06 -6.66 -0.37
N ASP A 192 -10.91 -7.68 -0.44
CA ASP A 192 -11.66 -8.22 0.70
C ASP A 192 -10.70 -8.66 1.82
N MET A 193 -9.62 -9.36 1.46
CA MET A 193 -8.59 -9.79 2.39
C MET A 193 -7.82 -8.61 2.99
N LEU A 194 -7.50 -7.58 2.20
CA LEU A 194 -6.86 -6.35 2.72
C LEU A 194 -7.75 -5.64 3.74
N ASP A 195 -9.05 -5.57 3.49
CA ASP A 195 -10.03 -4.99 4.42
C ASP A 195 -10.14 -5.81 5.71
N GLU A 196 -10.12 -7.16 5.62
CA GLU A 196 -10.09 -8.05 6.77
C GLU A 196 -8.82 -7.85 7.61
N VAL A 197 -7.64 -7.87 6.97
CA VAL A 197 -6.34 -7.70 7.63
C VAL A 197 -6.24 -6.33 8.30
N ARG A 198 -6.68 -5.25 7.61
CA ARG A 198 -6.65 -3.91 8.20
C ARG A 198 -7.52 -3.80 9.45
N ARG A 199 -8.73 -4.39 9.43
CA ARG A 199 -9.64 -4.36 10.58
C ARG A 199 -9.13 -5.21 11.75
N PHE A 200 -8.51 -6.36 11.45
CA PHE A 200 -8.01 -7.26 12.47
C PHE A 200 -6.79 -6.68 13.20
N TYR A 201 -5.88 -6.02 12.47
CA TYR A 201 -4.62 -5.49 13.01
C TYR A 201 -4.62 -3.98 13.23
N ASP A 202 -5.71 -3.26 12.95
CA ASP A 202 -5.81 -1.78 12.99
C ASP A 202 -4.72 -1.10 12.14
N LEU A 203 -4.50 -1.62 10.91
CA LEU A 203 -3.48 -1.14 9.99
C LEU A 203 -3.94 0.10 9.24
N SER A 204 -3.02 1.04 9.00
CA SER A 204 -3.17 2.05 7.95
C SER A 204 -2.65 1.48 6.64
N ILE A 205 -3.46 1.50 5.57
CA ILE A 205 -3.05 1.02 4.25
C ILE A 205 -2.96 2.20 3.29
N LEU A 206 -1.83 2.33 2.61
CA LEU A 206 -1.65 3.26 1.49
C LEU A 206 -1.36 2.45 0.24
N LEU A 207 -2.29 2.43 -0.70
CA LEU A 207 -2.14 1.67 -1.94
C LEU A 207 -2.19 2.57 -3.17
N SER A 208 -1.39 2.27 -4.18
CA SER A 208 -1.56 2.86 -5.51
C SER A 208 -2.42 1.95 -6.39
N THR A 209 -3.29 2.55 -7.20
CA THR A 209 -4.11 1.80 -8.15
C THR A 209 -4.45 2.63 -9.38
N HIS A 210 -4.76 1.95 -10.48
CA HIS A 210 -5.35 2.50 -11.70
C HIS A 210 -6.81 2.07 -11.88
N ASP A 211 -7.29 1.18 -11.02
CA ASP A 211 -8.70 0.76 -11.03
C ASP A 211 -9.52 1.70 -10.15
N PHE A 212 -10.34 2.53 -10.80
CA PHE A 212 -11.19 3.50 -10.12
C PHE A 212 -12.53 2.90 -9.70
N ALA A 213 -12.94 1.76 -10.27
CA ALA A 213 -14.24 1.16 -10.00
C ALA A 213 -14.32 0.59 -8.57
N THR A 214 -13.19 0.08 -8.08
CA THR A 214 -13.10 -0.52 -6.74
C THR A 214 -12.87 0.50 -5.62
N LEU A 215 -12.49 1.75 -5.97
CA LEU A 215 -12.16 2.77 -4.98
C LEU A 215 -13.33 3.13 -4.06
N GLU A 216 -14.55 3.24 -4.62
CA GLU A 216 -15.73 3.62 -3.84
C GLU A 216 -16.13 2.54 -2.82
N GLU A 217 -15.77 1.28 -3.07
CA GLU A 217 -16.11 0.16 -2.21
C GLU A 217 -15.08 -0.03 -1.07
N TYR A 218 -13.78 0.15 -1.38
CA TYR A 218 -12.71 -0.26 -0.46
C TYR A 218 -11.91 0.89 0.14
N ALA A 219 -11.82 2.05 -0.53
CA ALA A 219 -11.02 3.16 -0.03
C ALA A 219 -11.84 4.09 0.87
N ASP A 220 -11.28 4.43 2.03
CA ASP A 220 -11.84 5.47 2.90
C ASP A 220 -11.46 6.87 2.38
N LYS A 221 -10.26 7.00 1.79
CA LYS A 221 -9.74 8.24 1.19
C LYS A 221 -9.02 7.99 -0.13
N VAL A 222 -9.04 9.02 -0.96
CA VAL A 222 -8.31 9.06 -2.23
C VAL A 222 -7.44 10.31 -2.27
N ILE A 223 -6.20 10.15 -2.74
CA ILE A 223 -5.26 11.24 -3.02
C ILE A 223 -4.95 11.21 -4.51
N LEU A 224 -5.30 12.28 -5.22
CA LEU A 224 -4.93 12.50 -6.62
C LEU A 224 -3.59 13.22 -6.69
N LEU A 225 -2.57 12.53 -7.21
CA LEU A 225 -1.20 13.01 -7.32
C LEU A 225 -0.82 13.30 -8.78
N GLN A 226 -0.21 14.46 -9.01
CA GLN A 226 0.49 14.79 -10.25
C GLN A 226 1.64 15.74 -9.92
N SER A 227 2.80 15.18 -9.56
CA SER A 227 3.95 15.90 -9.00
C SER A 227 3.68 16.65 -7.68
N GLY A 228 2.43 16.96 -7.38
CA GLY A 228 1.88 17.49 -6.14
C GLY A 228 0.50 16.89 -5.89
N VAL A 229 -0.09 17.12 -4.72
CA VAL A 229 -1.46 16.71 -4.41
C VAL A 229 -2.42 17.69 -5.07
N LEU A 230 -3.16 17.24 -6.09
CA LEU A 230 -4.17 18.05 -6.76
C LEU A 230 -5.49 18.06 -5.99
N LYS A 231 -5.88 16.90 -5.43
CA LYS A 231 -7.12 16.73 -4.68
C LYS A 231 -6.95 15.60 -3.67
N ALA A 232 -7.53 15.74 -2.50
CA ALA A 232 -7.66 14.68 -1.52
C ALA A 232 -9.06 14.76 -0.88
N GLY A 233 -9.66 13.61 -0.58
CA GLY A 233 -11.00 13.52 -0.01
C GLY A 233 -11.55 12.11 -0.05
N THR A 234 -12.86 11.98 0.10
CA THR A 234 -13.55 10.70 -0.13
C THR A 234 -13.47 10.29 -1.60
N PRO A 235 -13.62 9.00 -1.93
CA PRO A 235 -13.64 8.54 -3.33
C PRO A 235 -14.62 9.33 -4.20
N ALA A 236 -15.84 9.54 -3.73
CA ALA A 236 -16.86 10.28 -4.47
C ALA A 236 -16.47 11.74 -4.74
N GLU A 237 -15.85 12.43 -3.76
CA GLU A 237 -15.40 13.82 -3.91
C GLU A 237 -14.26 13.94 -4.93
N VAL A 238 -13.30 12.99 -4.91
CA VAL A 238 -12.14 13.04 -5.80
C VAL A 238 -12.53 12.61 -7.21
N LEU A 239 -13.25 11.50 -7.38
CA LEU A 239 -13.63 10.97 -8.70
C LEU A 239 -14.61 11.88 -9.46
N SER A 240 -15.43 12.68 -8.75
CA SER A 240 -16.33 13.66 -9.38
C SER A 240 -15.65 15.01 -9.68
N SER A 241 -14.44 15.25 -9.18
CA SER A 241 -13.74 16.54 -9.27
C SER A 241 -13.30 16.89 -10.69
N ASP A 242 -13.14 18.19 -10.96
CA ASP A 242 -12.65 18.66 -12.24
C ASP A 242 -11.15 18.35 -12.43
N GLU A 243 -10.40 18.33 -11.35
CA GLU A 243 -8.99 17.92 -11.34
C GLU A 243 -8.85 16.47 -11.82
N PHE A 244 -9.68 15.55 -11.33
CA PHE A 244 -9.66 14.16 -11.76
C PHE A 244 -10.02 14.02 -13.24
N LYS A 245 -11.09 14.68 -13.69
CA LYS A 245 -11.50 14.68 -15.11
C LYS A 245 -10.42 15.23 -16.01
N SER A 246 -9.75 16.30 -15.58
CA SER A 246 -8.65 16.93 -16.35
C SER A 246 -7.44 15.98 -16.47
N VAL A 247 -7.02 15.37 -15.36
CA VAL A 247 -5.85 14.48 -15.31
C VAL A 247 -6.03 13.23 -16.17
N PHE A 248 -7.23 12.63 -16.12
CA PHE A 248 -7.53 11.41 -16.86
C PHE A 248 -8.24 11.63 -18.20
N HIS A 249 -8.33 12.90 -18.66
CA HIS A 249 -8.96 13.27 -19.93
C HIS A 249 -10.39 12.73 -20.09
N LEU A 250 -11.13 12.65 -18.98
CA LEU A 250 -12.51 12.17 -18.93
C LEU A 250 -13.52 13.27 -19.30
N ASP A 251 -13.07 14.38 -19.89
CA ASP A 251 -13.96 15.38 -20.47
C ASP A 251 -14.88 14.70 -21.49
N LEU A 252 -16.09 14.45 -21.05
CA LEU A 252 -17.18 14.15 -21.93
C LEU A 252 -17.27 15.28 -22.96
N ARG A 253 -16.66 15.13 -24.10
CA ARG A 253 -17.16 15.75 -25.32
C ARG A 253 -18.58 15.20 -25.48
N LYS A 254 -19.54 15.87 -24.84
CA LYS A 254 -20.95 15.78 -25.23
C LYS A 254 -20.94 16.00 -26.74
N GLY A 255 -21.37 14.98 -27.48
CA GLY A 255 -21.46 15.05 -28.91
C GLY A 255 -22.19 16.31 -29.32
N ALA A 256 -21.44 17.23 -29.90
CA ALA A 256 -21.95 18.11 -30.89
C ALA A 256 -21.97 17.30 -32.18
N GLY A 257 -23.10 16.70 -32.43
CA GLY A 257 -23.40 15.99 -33.67
C GLY A 257 -24.81 16.36 -34.02
N ALA A 258 -24.94 17.24 -34.98
CA ALA A 258 -26.13 17.66 -35.65
C ALA A 258 -27.01 16.47 -36.10
#